data_7b970c7760c8f82a65d9ccf75641a7d9
#
_entry.id   7b970c7760c8f82a65d9ccf75641a7d9
#
_cell.length_a   1.000
_cell.length_b   1.000
_cell.length_c   1.000
_cell.angle_alpha   90.00
_cell.angle_beta   90.00
_cell.angle_gamma   90.00
#
_symmetry.space_group_name_H-M   'P 1'
#
loop_
_entity.id
_entity.type
_entity.pdbx_description
1 polymer ?
#
loop_
_entity_poly.entity_id
_entity_poly.type
_entity_poly.pdbx_seq_one_letter_code
_entity_poly.pdbx_strand_id
1 'polypeptide(L)'
;MNSITIICRDKYEAQKLASLIFVNDTKETYVTEILNVVENEVVFSIKDKSAHSVVLEDNDQALLFTDFIQSVIEKKQKIVQTETVGSSVKIIKE
;
A
#
# COMPACT_ATOMS: atom_id res chain seq x y z
N MET A 1 -10.96 -3.71 13.83
CA MET A 1 -9.94 -3.52 12.77
C MET A 1 -10.58 -3.36 11.40
N ASN A 2 -10.05 -2.47 10.59
CA ASN A 2 -10.54 -2.26 9.23
C ASN A 2 -9.59 -2.94 8.24
N SER A 3 -10.13 -3.47 7.17
CA SER A 3 -9.34 -4.09 6.12
C SER A 3 -9.80 -3.64 4.74
N ILE A 4 -8.88 -3.72 3.79
CA ILE A 4 -9.14 -3.44 2.38
C ILE A 4 -8.36 -4.45 1.54
N THR A 5 -8.91 -4.81 0.40
CA THR A 5 -8.19 -5.64 -0.56
C THR A 5 -7.86 -4.81 -1.79
N ILE A 6 -6.58 -4.75 -2.12
CA ILE A 6 -6.06 -4.03 -3.28
C ILE A 6 -5.62 -5.04 -4.33
N ILE A 7 -6.05 -4.83 -5.56
CA ILE A 7 -5.68 -5.71 -6.68
C ILE A 7 -4.60 -5.01 -7.49
N CYS A 8 -3.44 -5.66 -7.58
CA CYS A 8 -2.31 -5.15 -8.34
C CYS A 8 -2.33 -5.68 -9.77
N ARG A 9 -1.46 -5.15 -10.62
CA ARG A 9 -1.35 -5.57 -12.02
C ARG A 9 -1.03 -7.06 -12.12
N ASP A 10 -0.13 -7.54 -11.26
CA ASP A 10 0.28 -8.94 -11.22
C ASP A 10 0.79 -9.30 -9.81
N LYS A 11 1.20 -10.57 -9.65
CA LYS A 11 1.65 -11.04 -8.34
C LYS A 11 2.96 -10.39 -7.88
N TYR A 12 3.80 -9.96 -8.80
CA TYR A 12 5.07 -9.30 -8.45
C TYR A 12 4.81 -7.92 -7.84
N GLU A 13 3.87 -7.17 -8.43
CA GLU A 13 3.47 -5.89 -7.87
C GLU A 13 2.81 -6.07 -6.51
N ALA A 14 2.01 -7.13 -6.33
CA ALA A 14 1.39 -7.42 -5.03
C ALA A 14 2.43 -7.69 -3.95
N GLN A 15 3.43 -8.50 -4.26
CA GLN A 15 4.51 -8.81 -3.32
C GLN A 15 5.34 -7.58 -3.00
N LYS A 16 5.63 -6.77 -4.01
CA LYS A 16 6.35 -5.51 -3.85
C LYS A 16 5.58 -4.55 -2.95
N LEU A 17 4.28 -4.39 -3.19
CA LEU A 17 3.43 -3.55 -2.37
C LEU A 17 3.44 -3.99 -0.91
N ALA A 18 3.22 -5.27 -0.67
CA ALA A 18 3.20 -5.80 0.69
C ALA A 18 4.52 -5.54 1.42
N SER A 19 5.65 -5.70 0.75
CA SER A 19 6.97 -5.50 1.36
C SER A 19 7.28 -4.05 1.66
N LEU A 20 6.71 -3.12 0.88
CA LEU A 20 7.00 -1.68 1.03
C LEU A 20 6.13 -0.99 2.09
N ILE A 21 4.91 -1.48 2.29
CA ILE A 21 3.98 -0.81 3.21
C ILE A 21 3.93 -1.42 4.60
N PHE A 22 4.46 -2.63 4.77
CA PHE A 22 4.41 -3.29 6.07
C PHE A 22 5.64 -4.18 6.27
N VAL A 23 6.27 -4.02 7.41
CA VAL A 23 7.40 -4.87 7.84
C VAL A 23 6.95 -5.66 9.05
N ASN A 24 6.82 -6.97 8.89
CA ASN A 24 6.28 -7.87 9.92
C ASN A 24 7.01 -7.78 11.25
N ASP A 25 8.32 -7.67 11.22
CA ASP A 25 9.13 -7.68 12.45
C ASP A 25 8.86 -6.49 13.36
N THR A 26 8.56 -5.35 12.78
CA THR A 26 8.33 -4.11 13.54
C THR A 26 6.86 -3.77 13.66
N LYS A 27 5.99 -4.38 12.88
CA LYS A 27 4.55 -4.05 12.77
C LYS A 27 4.33 -2.56 12.49
N GLU A 28 5.20 -1.97 11.69
CA GLU A 28 5.11 -0.56 11.33
C GLU A 28 4.81 -0.39 9.84
N THR A 29 4.02 0.65 9.54
CA THR A 29 3.81 1.08 8.17
C THR A 29 5.01 1.87 7.70
N TYR A 30 5.56 1.49 6.56
CA TYR A 30 6.71 2.18 5.99
C TYR A 30 6.36 3.33 5.06
N VAL A 31 5.12 3.38 4.56
CA VAL A 31 4.70 4.48 3.68
C VAL A 31 4.52 5.75 4.50
N THR A 32 5.21 6.80 4.12
CA THR A 32 5.16 8.08 4.81
C THR A 32 4.42 9.16 4.03
N GLU A 33 4.34 9.04 2.72
CA GLU A 33 3.71 10.05 1.88
C GLU A 33 3.34 9.48 0.52
N ILE A 34 2.18 9.87 -0.01
CA ILE A 34 1.82 9.61 -1.41
C ILE A 34 2.33 10.79 -2.23
N LEU A 35 3.20 10.51 -3.19
CA LEU A 35 3.84 11.55 -4.00
C LEU A 35 3.06 11.86 -5.26
N ASN A 36 2.56 10.84 -5.94
CA ASN A 36 1.87 11.02 -7.21
C ASN A 36 1.02 9.79 -7.56
N VAL A 37 -0.06 10.02 -8.29
CA VAL A 37 -0.91 8.96 -8.83
C VAL A 37 -1.10 9.27 -10.32
N VAL A 38 -0.58 8.41 -11.19
CA VAL A 38 -0.71 8.56 -12.64
C VAL A 38 -1.35 7.30 -13.18
N GLU A 39 -2.60 7.43 -13.62
CA GLU A 39 -3.39 6.28 -14.07
C GLU A 39 -3.46 5.20 -12.99
N ASN A 40 -2.89 4.02 -13.24
CA ASN A 40 -2.90 2.91 -12.30
C ASN A 40 -1.57 2.74 -11.55
N GLU A 41 -0.69 3.71 -11.63
CA GLU A 41 0.58 3.71 -10.90
C GLU A 41 0.53 4.70 -9.74
N VAL A 42 0.92 4.24 -8.56
CA VAL A 42 1.01 5.07 -7.37
C VAL A 42 2.48 5.18 -6.96
N VAL A 43 2.95 6.41 -6.82
CA VAL A 43 4.31 6.71 -6.37
C VAL A 43 4.23 7.23 -4.94
N PHE A 44 5.03 6.65 -4.06
CA PHE A 44 5.01 7.01 -2.64
C PHE A 44 6.42 6.97 -2.06
N SER A 45 6.63 7.67 -0.95
CA SER A 45 7.87 7.59 -0.20
C SER A 45 7.71 6.68 1.02
N ILE A 46 8.81 6.09 1.44
CA ILE A 46 8.88 5.26 2.64
C ILE A 46 9.79 5.92 3.68
N LYS A 47 9.95 5.30 4.84
CA LYS A 47 10.66 5.89 5.99
C LYS A 47 12.07 6.40 5.69
N ASP A 48 12.80 5.78 4.78
CA ASP A 48 14.13 6.22 4.40
C ASP A 48 14.12 7.37 3.39
N LYS A 49 12.93 7.90 3.07
CA LYS A 49 12.68 8.97 2.11
C LYS A 49 12.95 8.60 0.66
N SER A 50 13.18 7.33 0.37
CA SER A 50 13.26 6.87 -1.02
C SER A 50 11.86 6.79 -1.63
N ALA A 51 11.78 7.04 -2.95
CA ALA A 51 10.54 6.96 -3.70
C ALA A 51 10.43 5.58 -4.35
N HIS A 52 9.23 5.01 -4.25
CA HIS A 52 8.90 3.73 -4.87
C HIS A 52 7.58 3.85 -5.61
N SER A 53 7.34 2.96 -6.55
CA SER A 53 6.05 2.91 -7.23
C SER A 53 5.50 1.50 -7.26
N VAL A 54 4.17 1.41 -7.31
CA VAL A 54 3.48 0.14 -7.54
C VAL A 54 2.45 0.35 -8.65
N VAL A 55 2.27 -0.65 -9.47
CA VAL A 55 1.30 -0.61 -10.56
C VAL A 55 0.12 -1.50 -10.17
N LEU A 56 -1.06 -0.90 -10.10
CA LEU A 56 -2.28 -1.59 -9.73
C LEU A 56 -3.03 -2.06 -10.96
N GLU A 57 -4.12 -2.82 -10.75
CA GLU A 57 -4.88 -3.39 -11.85
C GLU A 57 -5.46 -2.30 -12.77
N ASP A 58 -6.03 -1.27 -12.16
CA ASP A 58 -6.64 -0.16 -12.89
C ASP A 58 -6.63 1.13 -12.05
N ASN A 59 -7.22 2.20 -12.61
CA ASN A 59 -7.28 3.50 -11.95
C ASN A 59 -8.11 3.45 -10.67
N ASP A 60 -9.16 2.67 -10.64
CA ASP A 60 -10.03 2.57 -9.47
C ASP A 60 -9.27 1.97 -8.29
N GLN A 61 -8.46 0.96 -8.54
CA GLN A 61 -7.60 0.36 -7.51
C GLN A 61 -6.55 1.35 -7.02
N ALA A 62 -5.98 2.16 -7.92
CA ALA A 62 -5.02 3.19 -7.53
C ALA A 62 -5.65 4.22 -6.60
N LEU A 63 -6.86 4.67 -6.89
CA LEU A 63 -7.58 5.62 -6.04
C LEU A 63 -7.94 5.00 -4.70
N LEU A 64 -8.42 3.76 -4.72
CA LEU A 64 -8.79 3.04 -3.51
C LEU A 64 -7.58 2.86 -2.57
N PHE A 65 -6.46 2.46 -3.11
CA PHE A 65 -5.22 2.31 -2.36
C PHE A 65 -4.76 3.65 -1.78
N THR A 66 -4.73 4.69 -2.63
CA THR A 66 -4.29 6.02 -2.21
C THR A 66 -5.14 6.57 -1.07
N ASP A 67 -6.47 6.48 -1.19
CA ASP A 67 -7.38 6.96 -0.15
C ASP A 67 -7.18 6.21 1.15
N PHE A 68 -7.00 4.90 1.08
CA PHE A 68 -6.78 4.09 2.27
C PHE A 68 -5.46 4.48 2.98
N ILE A 69 -4.39 4.61 2.22
CA ILE A 69 -3.07 4.96 2.79
C ILE A 69 -3.07 6.40 3.32
N GLN A 70 -3.70 7.35 2.64
CA GLN A 70 -3.83 8.71 3.16
C GLN A 70 -4.57 8.72 4.50
N SER A 71 -5.62 7.92 4.62
CA SER A 71 -6.33 7.76 5.90
C SER A 71 -5.40 7.22 7.00
N VAL A 72 -4.55 6.25 6.66
CA VAL A 72 -3.58 5.71 7.63
C VAL A 72 -2.59 6.78 8.06
N ILE A 73 -2.04 7.54 7.11
CA ILE A 73 -1.05 8.58 7.38
C ILE A 73 -1.65 9.70 8.24
N GLU A 74 -2.80 10.23 7.83
CA GLU A 74 -3.45 11.36 8.50
C GLU A 74 -3.88 11.02 9.92
N LYS A 75 -4.41 9.83 10.14
CA LYS A 75 -4.90 9.39 11.44
C LYS A 75 -3.84 8.69 12.27
N LYS A 76 -2.62 8.56 11.75
CA LYS A 76 -1.51 7.86 12.40
C LYS A 76 -1.88 6.43 12.82
N GLN A 77 -2.71 5.78 12.00
CA GLN A 77 -3.10 4.41 12.23
C GLN A 77 -1.99 3.46 11.77
N LYS A 78 -1.92 2.31 12.40
CA LYS A 78 -0.92 1.30 12.05
C LYS A 78 -1.54 0.24 11.13
N ILE A 79 -0.76 -0.20 10.16
CA ILE A 79 -1.07 -1.40 9.42
C ILE A 79 -0.52 -2.56 10.24
N VAL A 80 -1.40 -3.47 10.66
CA VAL A 80 -1.01 -4.56 11.56
C VAL A 80 -0.71 -5.85 10.83
N GLN A 81 -1.16 -5.97 9.59
CA GLN A 81 -0.94 -7.19 8.81
C GLN A 81 -1.21 -6.93 7.33
N THR A 82 -0.45 -7.62 6.47
CA THR A 82 -0.77 -7.75 5.06
C THR A 82 -0.81 -9.23 4.69
N GLU A 83 -1.72 -9.58 3.79
CA GLU A 83 -1.83 -10.93 3.25
C GLU A 83 -1.82 -10.83 1.73
N THR A 84 -0.94 -11.58 1.08
CA THR A 84 -0.82 -11.56 -0.37
C THR A 84 -1.31 -12.88 -0.96
N VAL A 85 -2.29 -12.81 -1.85
CA VAL A 85 -2.82 -13.96 -2.56
C VAL A 85 -2.88 -13.62 -4.05
N GLY A 86 -1.97 -14.22 -4.84
CA GLY A 86 -1.87 -13.90 -6.26
C GLY A 86 -1.52 -12.43 -6.47
N SER A 87 -2.36 -11.71 -7.18
CA SER A 87 -2.21 -10.27 -7.44
C SER A 87 -2.92 -9.39 -6.42
N SER A 88 -3.53 -9.98 -5.40
CA SER A 88 -4.29 -9.23 -4.39
C SER A 88 -3.49 -9.08 -3.10
N VAL A 89 -3.60 -7.91 -2.48
CA VAL A 89 -3.02 -7.63 -1.16
C VAL A 89 -4.15 -7.20 -0.24
N LYS A 90 -4.35 -7.95 0.83
CA LYS A 90 -5.27 -7.55 1.88
C LYS A 90 -4.48 -6.80 2.95
N ILE A 91 -4.88 -5.58 3.22
CA ILE A 91 -4.21 -4.69 4.18
C ILE A 91 -5.13 -4.50 5.37
N ILE A 92 -4.64 -4.81 6.56
CA ILE A 92 -5.42 -4.73 7.80
C ILE A 92 -4.80 -3.64 8.68
N LYS A 93 -5.61 -2.66 9.06
CA LYS A 93 -5.20 -1.56 9.95
C LYS A 93 -5.96 -1.58 11.27
N GLU A 94 -5.38 -0.94 12.25
CA GLU A 94 -6.05 -0.74 13.54
C GLU A 94 -7.33 0.06 13.42
#